data_79c38856d948839347573635f9940d4c
#
_entry.id   79c38856d948839347573635f9940d4c
#
_cell.length_a   1.000
_cell.length_b   1.000
_cell.length_c   1.000
_cell.angle_alpha   90.00
_cell.angle_beta   90.00
_cell.angle_gamma   90.00
#
_symmetry.space_group_name_H-M   'P 1'
#
loop_
_entity.id
_entity.type
_entity.pdbx_description
1 polymer ?
#
loop_
_entity_poly.entity_id
_entity_poly.type
_entity_poly.pdbx_seq_one_letter_code
_entity_poly.pdbx_strand_id
1 'polypeptide(L)'
;ASVPVSFDFSPDRISGNFFTGVLVSLPVDVEDPLERVKVAHDSAVAGKESNTLLGPELVSRWSSYLPPAPAEAMFRWLSNKDGQNKVMNLPISNVPGPRTRARVGGALVTEIYSVGPLTAGSGINITVWSYVDQINISVLTDGKTLKDPHELTDALREAFIEIRRAAGLSEKLTVVETAMPV
;
A
#
# COMPACT_ATOMS: atom_id res chain seq x y z
N ALA A 1 -6.33 -0.80 -7.29
CA ALA A 1 -5.64 -0.20 -6.13
C ALA A 1 -4.74 0.95 -6.58
N SER A 2 -4.43 1.86 -5.66
CA SER A 2 -3.38 2.86 -5.81
C SER A 2 -2.20 2.45 -4.95
N VAL A 3 -1.02 2.34 -5.58
CA VAL A 3 0.22 1.96 -4.90
C VAL A 3 1.18 3.15 -4.94
N PRO A 4 1.55 3.75 -3.80
CA PRO A 4 2.53 4.80 -3.77
C PRO A 4 3.92 4.24 -4.11
N VAL A 5 4.61 4.91 -5.02
CA VAL A 5 5.98 4.58 -5.45
C VAL A 5 6.86 5.79 -5.21
N SER A 6 7.92 5.61 -4.42
CA SER A 6 8.94 6.65 -4.24
C SER A 6 9.81 6.75 -5.48
N PHE A 7 10.16 7.97 -5.87
CA PHE A 7 11.10 8.24 -6.95
C PHE A 7 12.27 9.12 -6.51
N ASP A 8 12.40 9.31 -5.21
CA ASP A 8 13.54 9.99 -4.64
C ASP A 8 14.55 8.99 -4.07
N PHE A 9 15.64 8.85 -4.77
CA PHE A 9 16.76 7.95 -4.41
C PHE A 9 18.02 8.72 -3.98
N SER A 10 17.90 10.05 -3.75
CA SER A 10 19.04 10.85 -3.34
C SER A 10 19.41 10.57 -1.88
N PRO A 11 20.65 10.12 -1.59
CA PRO A 11 21.12 9.91 -0.24
C PRO A 11 21.32 11.22 0.55
N ASP A 12 21.38 12.34 -0.16
CA ASP A 12 21.65 13.66 0.44
C ASP A 12 20.38 14.40 0.86
N ARG A 13 19.22 13.78 0.65
CA ARG A 13 17.95 14.41 0.96
C ARG A 13 17.66 14.38 2.46
N ILE A 14 17.55 15.55 3.06
CA ILE A 14 17.27 15.72 4.49
C ILE A 14 15.74 15.85 4.75
N SER A 15 14.95 16.27 3.76
CA SER A 15 13.52 16.53 3.93
C SER A 15 12.72 16.36 2.64
N GLY A 16 11.42 16.10 2.79
CA GLY A 16 10.46 15.95 1.71
C GLY A 16 10.03 14.50 1.50
N ASN A 17 8.86 14.33 0.91
CA ASN A 17 8.27 13.04 0.57
C ASN A 17 7.86 13.07 -0.89
N PHE A 18 8.67 12.46 -1.76
CA PHE A 18 8.42 12.44 -3.19
C PHE A 18 7.97 11.05 -3.59
N PHE A 19 6.67 10.94 -3.77
CA PHE A 19 6.05 9.73 -4.27
C PHE A 19 4.99 10.08 -5.32
N THR A 20 4.66 9.12 -6.14
CA THR A 20 3.54 9.16 -7.07
C THR A 20 2.65 7.96 -6.83
N GLY A 21 1.39 8.06 -7.19
CA GLY A 21 0.45 6.94 -7.14
C GLY A 21 0.45 6.18 -8.47
N VAL A 22 0.75 4.90 -8.42
CA VAL A 22 0.60 3.98 -9.57
C VAL A 22 -0.71 3.22 -9.40
N LEU A 23 -1.53 3.20 -10.46
CA LEU A 23 -2.75 2.42 -10.48
C LEU A 23 -2.44 0.97 -10.85
N VAL A 24 -2.87 0.06 -9.99
CA VAL A 24 -2.71 -1.39 -10.17
C VAL A 24 -4.07 -2.04 -10.20
N SER A 25 -4.34 -2.84 -11.22
CA SER A 25 -5.55 -3.66 -11.27
C SER A 25 -5.45 -4.81 -10.28
N LEU A 26 -6.51 -5.02 -9.51
CA LEU A 26 -6.63 -6.19 -8.64
C LEU A 26 -7.47 -7.24 -9.39
N PRO A 27 -6.92 -8.43 -9.67
CA PRO A 27 -7.60 -9.47 -10.44
C PRO A 27 -8.60 -10.24 -9.59
N VAL A 28 -9.71 -9.60 -9.22
CA VAL A 28 -10.75 -10.16 -8.34
C VAL A 28 -11.61 -11.22 -9.04
N ASP A 29 -11.55 -11.29 -10.35
CA ASP A 29 -12.27 -12.22 -11.23
C ASP A 29 -11.43 -13.44 -11.64
N VAL A 30 -10.15 -13.51 -11.22
CA VAL A 30 -9.27 -14.63 -11.51
C VAL A 30 -9.35 -15.66 -10.38
N GLU A 31 -9.78 -16.89 -10.69
CA GLU A 31 -9.98 -17.95 -9.69
C GLU A 31 -8.65 -18.56 -9.21
N ASP A 32 -7.71 -18.82 -10.12
CA ASP A 32 -6.42 -19.43 -9.76
C ASP A 32 -5.54 -18.47 -8.97
N PRO A 33 -5.11 -18.83 -7.75
CA PRO A 33 -4.36 -17.93 -6.87
C PRO A 33 -2.98 -17.56 -7.40
N LEU A 34 -2.30 -18.44 -8.14
CA LEU A 34 -0.99 -18.14 -8.72
C LEU A 34 -1.12 -17.25 -9.95
N GLU A 35 -2.12 -17.47 -10.78
CA GLU A 35 -2.44 -16.58 -11.90
C GLU A 35 -2.86 -15.20 -11.39
N ARG A 36 -3.61 -15.13 -10.28
CA ARG A 36 -3.97 -13.88 -9.62
C ARG A 36 -2.74 -13.07 -9.19
N VAL A 37 -1.74 -13.74 -8.59
CA VAL A 37 -0.47 -13.09 -8.23
C VAL A 37 0.28 -12.58 -9.46
N LYS A 38 0.32 -13.38 -10.54
CA LYS A 38 0.99 -13.02 -11.78
C LYS A 38 0.33 -11.80 -12.44
N VAL A 39 -0.99 -11.80 -12.60
CA VAL A 39 -1.74 -10.67 -13.19
C VAL A 39 -1.56 -9.40 -12.37
N ALA A 40 -1.58 -9.49 -11.03
CA ALA A 40 -1.32 -8.34 -10.17
C ALA A 40 0.12 -7.82 -10.32
N HIS A 41 1.09 -8.72 -10.42
CA HIS A 41 2.49 -8.37 -10.66
C HIS A 41 2.67 -7.64 -11.99
N ASP A 42 2.15 -8.20 -13.08
CA ASP A 42 2.27 -7.64 -14.42
C ASP A 42 1.60 -6.25 -14.50
N SER A 43 0.43 -6.10 -13.86
CA SER A 43 -0.23 -4.80 -13.72
C SER A 43 0.62 -3.78 -12.95
N ALA A 44 1.30 -4.20 -11.90
CA ALA A 44 2.17 -3.32 -11.12
C ALA A 44 3.43 -2.90 -11.89
N VAL A 45 4.01 -3.81 -12.68
CA VAL A 45 5.16 -3.52 -13.57
C VAL A 45 4.74 -2.51 -14.63
N ALA A 46 3.66 -2.78 -15.37
CA ALA A 46 3.14 -1.88 -16.39
C ALA A 46 2.81 -0.49 -15.84
N GLY A 47 2.22 -0.43 -14.66
CA GLY A 47 1.92 0.84 -13.98
C GLY A 47 3.19 1.65 -13.66
N LYS A 48 4.25 1.00 -13.18
CA LYS A 48 5.55 1.65 -12.90
C LYS A 48 6.22 2.15 -14.18
N GLU A 49 6.22 1.34 -15.24
CA GLU A 49 6.77 1.73 -16.54
C GLU A 49 6.05 2.93 -17.13
N SER A 50 4.72 2.93 -17.13
CA SER A 50 3.90 4.06 -17.58
C SER A 50 4.20 5.34 -16.79
N ASN A 51 4.38 5.23 -15.49
CA ASN A 51 4.73 6.35 -14.62
C ASN A 51 6.14 6.90 -14.93
N THR A 52 7.09 6.01 -15.23
CA THR A 52 8.45 6.41 -15.62
C THR A 52 8.47 7.14 -16.96
N LEU A 53 7.66 6.72 -17.92
CA LEU A 53 7.55 7.34 -19.25
C LEU A 53 6.90 8.74 -19.18
N LEU A 54 5.90 8.93 -18.33
CA LEU A 54 5.22 10.21 -18.14
C LEU A 54 6.07 11.21 -17.34
N GLY A 55 7.09 10.75 -16.65
CA GLY A 55 7.91 11.52 -15.72
C GLY A 55 7.23 11.69 -14.37
N PRO A 56 7.80 11.10 -13.32
CA PRO A 56 7.20 11.10 -11.98
C PRO A 56 6.99 12.50 -11.39
N GLU A 57 7.77 13.48 -11.87
CA GLU A 57 7.67 14.88 -11.46
C GLU A 57 6.59 15.67 -12.20
N LEU A 58 5.97 15.10 -13.25
CA LEU A 58 5.04 15.86 -14.10
C LEU A 58 3.89 16.43 -13.29
N VAL A 59 3.23 15.59 -12.48
CA VAL A 59 2.10 16.01 -11.66
C VAL A 59 2.54 16.99 -10.56
N SER A 60 3.68 16.75 -9.93
CA SER A 60 4.26 17.62 -8.90
C SER A 60 4.67 18.97 -9.46
N ARG A 61 5.32 19.00 -10.61
CA ARG A 61 5.68 20.25 -11.31
C ARG A 61 4.44 21.02 -11.74
N TRP A 62 3.48 20.36 -12.38
CA TRP A 62 2.25 21.02 -12.82
C TRP A 62 1.45 21.58 -11.63
N SER A 63 1.35 20.86 -10.54
CA SER A 63 0.66 21.35 -9.34
C SER A 63 1.33 22.57 -8.71
N SER A 64 2.66 22.72 -8.85
CA SER A 64 3.41 23.89 -8.36
C SER A 64 3.11 25.18 -9.12
N TYR A 65 2.64 25.07 -10.37
CA TYR A 65 2.25 26.23 -11.19
C TYR A 65 0.78 26.59 -11.04
N LEU A 66 -0.03 25.74 -10.41
CA LEU A 66 -1.45 26.05 -10.18
C LEU A 66 -1.60 27.08 -9.07
N PRO A 67 -2.32 28.19 -9.31
CA PRO A 67 -2.69 29.10 -8.22
C PRO A 67 -3.45 28.36 -7.10
N PRO A 68 -3.36 28.81 -5.84
CA PRO A 68 -3.94 28.10 -4.69
C PRO A 68 -5.43 27.78 -4.84
N ALA A 69 -6.23 28.71 -5.33
CA ALA A 69 -7.68 28.54 -5.42
C ALA A 69 -8.12 27.44 -6.41
N PRO A 70 -7.63 27.35 -7.66
CA PRO A 70 -7.93 26.21 -8.53
C PRO A 70 -7.31 24.91 -8.06
N ALA A 71 -6.15 24.93 -7.40
CA ALA A 71 -5.56 23.75 -6.80
C ALA A 71 -6.46 23.19 -5.69
N GLU A 72 -6.95 24.05 -4.79
CA GLU A 72 -7.89 23.66 -3.74
C GLU A 72 -9.20 23.08 -4.30
N ALA A 73 -9.76 23.72 -5.33
CA ALA A 73 -10.97 23.23 -5.98
C ALA A 73 -10.77 21.85 -6.63
N MET A 74 -9.62 21.65 -7.28
CA MET A 74 -9.24 20.36 -7.86
C MET A 74 -9.07 19.29 -6.79
N PHE A 75 -8.36 19.59 -5.69
CA PHE A 75 -8.20 18.65 -4.58
C PHE A 75 -9.53 18.33 -3.89
N ARG A 76 -10.40 19.30 -3.71
CA ARG A 76 -11.77 19.07 -3.19
C ARG A 76 -12.58 18.17 -4.11
N TRP A 77 -12.49 18.39 -5.42
CA TRP A 77 -13.19 17.55 -6.40
C TRP A 77 -12.63 16.11 -6.41
N LEU A 78 -11.30 15.95 -6.41
CA LEU A 78 -10.65 14.64 -6.30
C LEU A 78 -10.94 13.93 -4.96
N SER A 79 -11.18 14.71 -3.90
CA SER A 79 -11.53 14.17 -2.57
C SER A 79 -13.00 13.86 -2.41
N ASN A 80 -13.86 14.23 -3.36
CA ASN A 80 -15.27 13.88 -3.33
C ASN A 80 -15.46 12.37 -3.61
N LYS A 81 -16.38 11.72 -2.86
CA LYS A 81 -16.70 10.29 -3.00
C LYS A 81 -16.91 9.85 -4.45
N ASP A 82 -17.53 10.71 -5.26
CA ASP A 82 -17.79 10.43 -6.67
C ASP A 82 -16.55 10.50 -7.57
N GLY A 83 -15.53 11.31 -7.18
CA GLY A 83 -14.27 11.42 -7.91
C GLY A 83 -13.29 10.28 -7.62
N GLN A 84 -13.12 9.94 -6.35
CA GLN A 84 -12.16 8.90 -5.93
C GLN A 84 -12.59 7.50 -6.31
N ASN A 85 -13.86 7.15 -6.13
CA ASN A 85 -14.38 5.84 -6.50
C ASN A 85 -14.28 5.52 -8.00
N LYS A 86 -14.07 6.53 -8.85
CA LYS A 86 -13.85 6.34 -10.28
C LYS A 86 -12.39 6.11 -10.65
N VAL A 87 -11.47 6.57 -9.81
CA VAL A 87 -10.03 6.53 -10.10
C VAL A 87 -9.34 5.43 -9.30
N MET A 88 -9.66 5.29 -8.02
CA MET A 88 -9.06 4.27 -7.14
C MET A 88 -10.01 3.88 -6.02
N ASN A 89 -10.01 2.59 -5.66
CA ASN A 89 -10.87 2.06 -4.60
C ASN A 89 -10.10 1.86 -3.29
N LEU A 90 -8.80 1.55 -3.35
CA LEU A 90 -8.01 1.12 -2.22
C LEU A 90 -6.56 1.56 -2.35
N PRO A 91 -6.01 2.35 -1.42
CA PRO A 91 -4.59 2.58 -1.31
C PRO A 91 -3.90 1.39 -0.62
N ILE A 92 -2.85 0.88 -1.26
CA ILE A 92 -2.00 -0.19 -0.74
C ILE A 92 -0.55 0.28 -0.82
N SER A 93 0.11 0.44 0.32
CA SER A 93 1.54 0.77 0.38
C SER A 93 2.35 -0.50 0.62
N ASN A 94 3.41 -0.70 -0.17
CA ASN A 94 4.37 -1.79 0.04
C ASN A 94 5.77 -1.20 0.20
N VAL A 95 6.30 -1.30 1.41
CA VAL A 95 7.58 -0.72 1.79
C VAL A 95 8.61 -1.83 1.99
N PRO A 96 9.67 -1.89 1.17
CA PRO A 96 10.78 -2.80 1.44
C PRO A 96 11.55 -2.33 2.68
N GLY A 97 11.52 -3.13 3.72
CA GLY A 97 12.24 -2.87 4.96
C GLY A 97 13.63 -3.50 5.02
N PRO A 98 14.33 -3.34 6.15
CA PRO A 98 15.66 -3.89 6.37
C PRO A 98 15.70 -5.41 6.21
N ARG A 99 16.78 -5.90 5.62
CA ARG A 99 17.04 -7.35 5.49
C ARG A 99 17.77 -7.95 6.69
N THR A 100 18.23 -7.10 7.61
CA THR A 100 18.90 -7.51 8.85
C THR A 100 18.16 -6.93 10.04
N ARG A 101 18.12 -7.67 11.16
CA ARG A 101 17.45 -7.22 12.37
C ARG A 101 18.17 -5.99 12.95
N ALA A 102 17.40 -4.93 13.13
CA ALA A 102 17.87 -3.69 13.75
C ALA A 102 17.91 -3.80 15.28
N ARG A 103 18.73 -2.94 15.89
CA ARG A 103 18.75 -2.72 17.34
C ARG A 103 18.58 -1.24 17.64
N VAL A 104 17.77 -0.95 18.64
CA VAL A 104 17.51 0.41 19.11
C VAL A 104 17.78 0.44 20.61
N GLY A 105 18.73 1.24 21.06
CA GLY A 105 19.13 1.29 22.47
C GLY A 105 19.57 -0.05 23.06
N GLY A 106 20.13 -0.96 22.22
CA GLY A 106 20.53 -2.31 22.63
C GLY A 106 19.42 -3.37 22.52
N ALA A 107 18.14 -2.97 22.47
CA ALA A 107 17.01 -3.88 22.28
C ALA A 107 16.90 -4.32 20.83
N LEU A 108 16.58 -5.59 20.61
CA LEU A 108 16.34 -6.14 19.27
C LEU A 108 14.95 -5.69 18.80
N VAL A 109 14.89 -5.14 17.58
CA VAL A 109 13.62 -4.88 16.91
C VAL A 109 13.12 -6.21 16.33
N THR A 110 11.98 -6.67 16.78
CA THR A 110 11.37 -7.92 16.33
C THR A 110 10.47 -7.72 15.13
N GLU A 111 9.76 -6.59 15.07
CA GLU A 111 8.75 -6.28 14.06
C GLU A 111 8.72 -4.78 13.76
N ILE A 112 8.29 -4.41 12.57
CA ILE A 112 8.08 -3.02 12.15
C ILE A 112 6.71 -2.93 11.49
N TYR A 113 5.86 -2.06 12.01
CA TYR A 113 4.57 -1.71 11.43
C TYR A 113 4.51 -0.23 11.12
N SER A 114 3.86 0.12 10.05
CA SER A 114 3.47 1.51 9.78
C SER A 114 2.04 1.58 9.29
N VAL A 115 1.44 2.73 9.42
CA VAL A 115 0.06 2.96 9.06
C VAL A 115 0.01 4.16 8.12
N GLY A 116 -0.58 3.98 6.94
CA GLY A 116 -0.88 5.09 6.03
C GLY A 116 -2.15 5.82 6.45
N PRO A 117 -2.29 7.12 6.13
CA PRO A 117 -3.49 7.88 6.46
C PRO A 117 -4.70 7.41 5.65
N LEU A 118 -5.88 7.54 6.23
CA LEU A 118 -7.12 7.52 5.48
C LEU A 118 -7.25 8.84 4.71
N THR A 119 -7.52 8.75 3.42
CA THR A 119 -7.78 9.90 2.58
C THR A 119 -9.27 10.06 2.35
N ALA A 120 -9.72 11.28 2.06
CA ALA A 120 -11.13 11.54 1.77
C ALA A 120 -11.61 10.65 0.61
N GLY A 121 -12.69 9.89 0.83
CA GLY A 121 -13.24 8.93 -0.15
C GLY A 121 -12.63 7.52 -0.10
N SER A 122 -11.58 7.28 0.70
CA SER A 122 -11.04 5.94 0.95
C SER A 122 -11.15 5.61 2.43
N GLY A 123 -12.03 4.69 2.77
CA GLY A 123 -12.27 4.25 4.17
C GLY A 123 -11.35 3.13 4.63
N ILE A 124 -10.43 2.67 3.79
CA ILE A 124 -9.47 1.59 4.08
C ILE A 124 -8.10 1.99 3.56
N ASN A 125 -7.05 1.70 4.33
CA ASN A 125 -5.66 1.78 3.92
C ASN A 125 -4.93 0.51 4.36
N ILE A 126 -4.20 -0.10 3.46
CA ILE A 126 -3.36 -1.28 3.75
C ILE A 126 -1.90 -0.88 3.58
N THR A 127 -1.10 -1.12 4.61
CA THR A 127 0.35 -0.90 4.54
C THR A 127 1.09 -2.19 4.84
N VAL A 128 1.99 -2.55 3.96
CA VAL A 128 2.80 -3.77 4.02
C VAL A 128 4.26 -3.39 4.21
N TRP A 129 4.94 -4.02 5.16
CA TRP A 129 6.38 -3.93 5.37
C TRP A 129 7.04 -5.29 5.29
N SER A 130 8.07 -5.41 4.47
CA SER A 130 8.99 -6.54 4.55
C SER A 130 10.02 -6.27 5.64
N TYR A 131 10.23 -7.18 6.57
CA TYR A 131 11.24 -7.05 7.59
C TYR A 131 11.93 -8.39 7.83
N VAL A 132 13.19 -8.50 7.41
CA VAL A 132 14.00 -9.72 7.46
C VAL A 132 13.30 -10.88 6.71
N ASP A 133 12.63 -11.77 7.44
CA ASP A 133 11.90 -12.95 6.99
C ASP A 133 10.38 -12.85 7.18
N GLN A 134 9.88 -11.64 7.49
CA GLN A 134 8.49 -11.36 7.80
C GLN A 134 7.85 -10.41 6.78
N ILE A 135 6.54 -10.53 6.64
CA ILE A 135 5.67 -9.56 5.98
C ILE A 135 4.70 -9.06 7.03
N ASN A 136 4.85 -7.80 7.41
CA ASN A 136 4.02 -7.15 8.41
C ASN A 136 2.95 -6.32 7.71
N ILE A 137 1.69 -6.57 8.01
CA ILE A 137 0.54 -5.95 7.37
C ILE A 137 -0.22 -5.15 8.41
N SER A 138 -0.44 -3.87 8.12
CA SER A 138 -1.29 -2.98 8.90
C SER A 138 -2.52 -2.60 8.08
N VAL A 139 -3.68 -2.68 8.70
CA VAL A 139 -4.95 -2.28 8.11
C VAL A 139 -5.54 -1.16 8.95
N LEU A 140 -5.77 -0.01 8.33
CA LEU A 140 -6.50 1.10 8.93
C LEU A 140 -7.85 1.25 8.24
N THR A 141 -8.92 1.28 9.01
CA THR A 141 -10.27 1.44 8.49
C THR A 141 -11.04 2.53 9.24
N ASP A 142 -12.02 3.14 8.58
CA ASP A 142 -13.05 3.87 9.30
C ASP A 142 -14.23 2.95 9.66
N GLY A 143 -14.85 3.19 10.81
CA GLY A 143 -15.94 2.34 11.32
C GLY A 143 -17.26 2.41 10.51
N LYS A 144 -17.33 3.25 9.46
CA LYS A 144 -18.46 3.31 8.54
C LYS A 144 -18.25 2.40 7.33
N THR A 145 -16.98 2.28 6.89
CA THR A 145 -16.62 1.46 5.72
C THR A 145 -16.51 -0.01 6.12
N LEU A 146 -15.84 -0.29 7.23
CA LEU A 146 -15.67 -1.63 7.77
C LEU A 146 -15.81 -1.57 9.29
N LYS A 147 -16.83 -2.25 9.82
CA LYS A 147 -17.14 -2.22 11.26
C LYS A 147 -16.10 -2.98 12.09
N ASP A 148 -15.66 -4.11 11.56
CA ASP A 148 -14.66 -4.94 12.19
C ASP A 148 -13.43 -5.08 11.26
N PRO A 149 -12.28 -4.45 11.60
CA PRO A 149 -11.06 -4.58 10.81
C PRO A 149 -10.49 -6.00 10.80
N HIS A 150 -10.86 -6.85 11.77
CA HIS A 150 -10.40 -8.24 11.81
C HIS A 150 -10.93 -9.08 10.65
N GLU A 151 -12.13 -8.78 10.13
CA GLU A 151 -12.66 -9.45 8.94
C GLU A 151 -11.69 -9.34 7.75
N LEU A 152 -11.09 -8.15 7.56
CA LEU A 152 -10.13 -7.94 6.47
C LEU A 152 -8.78 -8.60 6.73
N THR A 153 -8.27 -8.54 7.96
CA THR A 153 -7.00 -9.18 8.32
C THR A 153 -7.09 -10.70 8.24
N ASP A 154 -8.21 -11.28 8.64
CA ASP A 154 -8.46 -12.73 8.52
C ASP A 154 -8.57 -13.14 7.05
N ALA A 155 -9.29 -12.39 6.22
CA ALA A 155 -9.37 -12.64 4.78
C ALA A 155 -7.99 -12.53 4.09
N LEU A 156 -7.15 -11.57 4.48
CA LEU A 156 -5.78 -11.46 3.97
C LEU A 156 -4.93 -12.67 4.36
N ARG A 157 -5.06 -13.15 5.60
CA ARG A 157 -4.36 -14.34 6.08
C ARG A 157 -4.80 -15.59 5.33
N GLU A 158 -6.09 -15.77 5.13
CA GLU A 158 -6.64 -16.91 4.38
C GLU A 158 -6.19 -16.89 2.91
N ALA A 159 -6.25 -15.74 2.25
CA ALA A 159 -5.77 -15.59 0.88
C ALA A 159 -4.27 -15.88 0.75
N PHE A 160 -3.47 -15.49 1.75
CA PHE A 160 -2.05 -15.82 1.77
C PHE A 160 -1.78 -17.32 1.94
N ILE A 161 -2.56 -18.01 2.78
CA ILE A 161 -2.51 -19.46 2.94
C ILE A 161 -2.90 -20.16 1.63
N GLU A 162 -3.95 -19.68 0.96
CA GLU A 162 -4.39 -20.18 -0.35
C GLU A 162 -3.26 -20.12 -1.40
N ILE A 163 -2.59 -18.98 -1.51
CA ILE A 163 -1.44 -18.78 -2.41
C ILE A 163 -0.31 -19.74 -2.06
N ARG A 164 0.03 -19.90 -0.78
CA ARG A 164 1.07 -20.83 -0.34
C ARG A 164 0.75 -22.28 -0.67
N ARG A 165 -0.50 -22.70 -0.46
CA ARG A 165 -1.00 -24.03 -0.82
C ARG A 165 -0.87 -24.28 -2.32
N ALA A 166 -1.32 -23.35 -3.15
CA ALA A 166 -1.22 -23.43 -4.60
C ALA A 166 0.24 -23.47 -5.09
N ALA A 167 1.15 -22.81 -4.38
CA ALA A 167 2.59 -22.84 -4.65
C ALA A 167 3.31 -24.10 -4.11
N GLY A 168 2.62 -25.05 -3.48
CA GLY A 168 3.21 -26.23 -2.85
C GLY A 168 4.07 -25.91 -1.61
N LEU A 169 3.85 -24.75 -0.99
CA LEU A 169 4.55 -24.33 0.23
C LEU A 169 3.77 -24.72 1.49
N SER A 170 4.46 -24.77 2.62
CA SER A 170 3.81 -25.03 3.92
C SER A 170 2.73 -23.99 4.21
N GLU A 171 1.55 -24.44 4.59
CA GLU A 171 0.44 -23.57 5.03
C GLU A 171 0.65 -23.01 6.44
N LYS A 172 1.60 -23.55 7.20
CA LYS A 172 1.87 -23.09 8.55
C LYS A 172 2.48 -21.69 8.53
N LEU A 173 1.72 -20.73 9.03
CA LEU A 173 2.18 -19.36 9.27
C LEU A 173 2.54 -19.20 10.74
N THR A 174 3.62 -18.50 11.02
CA THR A 174 3.87 -17.95 12.35
C THR A 174 3.21 -16.59 12.40
N VAL A 175 2.03 -16.52 12.98
CA VAL A 175 1.34 -15.25 13.23
C VAL A 175 1.78 -14.76 14.60
N VAL A 176 2.38 -13.58 14.64
CA VAL A 176 2.65 -12.88 15.88
C VAL A 176 1.46 -11.96 16.12
N GLU A 177 0.55 -12.40 16.97
CA GLU A 177 -0.55 -11.55 17.41
C GLU A 177 0.00 -10.57 18.45
N THR A 178 0.21 -9.35 18.03
CA THR A 178 0.46 -8.26 18.98
C THR A 178 -0.89 -7.86 19.57
N ALA A 179 -1.24 -8.45 20.70
CA ALA A 179 -2.39 -7.99 21.48
C ALA A 179 -2.14 -6.52 21.83
N MET A 180 -2.86 -5.61 21.21
CA MET A 180 -2.92 -4.24 21.71
C MET A 180 -3.61 -4.29 23.06
N PRO A 181 -2.98 -3.78 24.15
CA PRO A 181 -3.70 -3.65 25.40
C PRO A 181 -4.87 -2.68 25.20
N VAL A 182 -6.05 -3.14 25.55
CA VAL A 182 -7.30 -2.36 25.60
C VAL A 182 -7.16 -1.24 26.62
#